data_171f610279bfd56c4239780208ebca4a
#
_entry.id   171f610279bfd56c4239780208ebca4a
#
_cell.length_a   1.000
_cell.length_b   1.000
_cell.length_c   1.000
_cell.angle_alpha   90.00
_cell.angle_beta   90.00
_cell.angle_gamma   90.00
#
_symmetry.space_group_name_H-M   'P 1'
#
loop_
_entity.id
_entity.type
_entity.pdbx_description
1 polymer ?
#
loop_
_entity_poly.entity_id
_entity_poly.type
_entity_poly.pdbx_seq_one_letter_code
_entity_poly.pdbx_strand_id
1 'polypeptide(L)'
;MARTTLSVNLNKIALLRNSRDIDVPNLIEAARVVIDNGAHGVTLHPRADARHATLDDVLAIAEIPEVKSGAIEFNIEGDLRPELLRLAKAVKATQFTVVPVTPGELTSRRGWRAYDDQNALVQTVAMFRGVSRVSVFCDAAEASVRLSAAAGVDAVEFYTGDYALAFGTPRGDEFLAQLEAAANLARSLGLRVHAGHDLTQENLPPLLKRVRPDELSIGHAIISESVFKGLAQVVREYAACVKNG
;
A
#
# COMPACT_ATOMS: atom_id res chain seq x y z
N MET A 1 8.12 18.15 -10.25
CA MET A 1 8.12 16.89 -9.50
C MET A 1 6.78 16.22 -9.71
N ALA A 2 6.73 14.88 -9.84
CA ALA A 2 5.46 14.18 -9.89
C ALA A 2 4.71 14.40 -8.56
N ARG A 3 3.39 14.45 -8.62
CA ARG A 3 2.54 14.67 -7.46
C ARG A 3 2.33 13.36 -6.73
N THR A 4 2.37 13.37 -5.39
CA THR A 4 2.02 12.20 -4.57
C THR A 4 0.60 11.74 -4.86
N THR A 5 0.39 10.43 -5.03
CA THR A 5 -0.92 9.81 -5.24
C THR A 5 -1.43 9.17 -3.94
N LEU A 6 -2.75 9.10 -3.79
CA LEU A 6 -3.42 8.42 -2.68
C LEU A 6 -4.02 7.12 -3.18
N SER A 7 -3.55 5.98 -2.67
CA SER A 7 -4.20 4.68 -2.81
C SER A 7 -4.93 4.36 -1.51
N VAL A 8 -6.23 4.05 -1.60
CA VAL A 8 -7.05 3.70 -0.44
C VAL A 8 -7.07 2.19 -0.25
N ASN A 9 -6.54 1.74 0.90
CA ASN A 9 -6.53 0.32 1.25
C ASN A 9 -7.87 -0.08 1.87
N LEU A 10 -8.60 -0.96 1.20
CA LEU A 10 -9.96 -1.36 1.57
C LEU A 10 -10.03 -2.61 2.48
N ASN A 11 -8.90 -3.12 2.95
CA ASN A 11 -8.89 -4.33 3.78
C ASN A 11 -9.76 -4.22 5.04
N LYS A 12 -9.91 -3.02 5.64
CA LYS A 12 -10.75 -2.82 6.82
C LYS A 12 -12.24 -2.87 6.50
N ILE A 13 -12.65 -2.45 5.30
CA ILE A 13 -14.01 -2.64 4.79
C ILE A 13 -14.30 -4.13 4.64
N ALA A 14 -13.39 -4.88 4.00
CA ALA A 14 -13.53 -6.32 3.86
C ALA A 14 -13.55 -7.05 5.21
N LEU A 15 -12.71 -6.63 6.17
CA LEU A 15 -12.71 -7.17 7.53
C LEU A 15 -14.07 -6.97 8.23
N LEU A 16 -14.66 -5.78 8.11
CA LEU A 16 -15.99 -5.48 8.68
C LEU A 16 -17.06 -6.34 8.00
N ARG A 17 -17.06 -6.44 6.66
CA ARG A 17 -17.96 -7.35 5.92
C ARG A 17 -17.87 -8.78 6.41
N ASN A 18 -16.65 -9.29 6.60
CA ASN A 18 -16.40 -10.68 7.00
C ASN A 18 -16.81 -10.98 8.46
N SER A 19 -17.19 -9.96 9.23
CA SER A 19 -17.74 -10.17 10.58
C SER A 19 -19.15 -10.77 10.59
N ARG A 20 -19.82 -10.85 9.41
CA ARG A 20 -21.15 -11.41 9.21
C ARG A 20 -21.22 -12.13 7.87
N ASP A 21 -22.12 -13.13 7.74
CA ASP A 21 -22.39 -13.85 6.49
C ASP A 21 -23.33 -13.05 5.55
N ILE A 22 -23.02 -11.78 5.35
CA ILE A 22 -23.73 -10.87 4.44
C ILE A 22 -22.70 -9.97 3.77
N ASP A 23 -22.94 -9.58 2.51
CA ASP A 23 -22.06 -8.72 1.74
C ASP A 23 -22.26 -7.23 2.08
N VAL A 24 -22.17 -6.89 3.37
CA VAL A 24 -22.32 -5.52 3.91
C VAL A 24 -21.23 -5.25 4.95
N PRO A 25 -20.45 -4.15 4.78
CA PRO A 25 -20.43 -3.21 3.65
C PRO A 25 -19.87 -3.86 2.37
N ASN A 26 -20.50 -3.56 1.21
CA ASN A 26 -20.04 -4.09 -0.06
C ASN A 26 -18.72 -3.43 -0.49
N LEU A 27 -17.75 -4.27 -0.91
CA LEU A 27 -16.40 -3.80 -1.21
C LEU A 27 -16.32 -3.02 -2.54
N ILE A 28 -17.14 -3.39 -3.52
CA ILE A 28 -17.20 -2.70 -4.82
C ILE A 28 -17.82 -1.31 -4.64
N GLU A 29 -18.88 -1.20 -3.84
CA GLU A 29 -19.48 0.10 -3.51
C GLU A 29 -18.47 1.00 -2.79
N ALA A 30 -17.72 0.46 -1.83
CA ALA A 30 -16.67 1.19 -1.14
C ALA A 30 -15.57 1.65 -2.11
N ALA A 31 -15.14 0.79 -3.03
CA ALA A 31 -14.15 1.14 -4.06
C ALA A 31 -14.66 2.28 -4.96
N ARG A 32 -15.91 2.25 -5.41
CA ARG A 32 -16.51 3.35 -6.19
C ARG A 32 -16.54 4.64 -5.40
N VAL A 33 -16.97 4.58 -4.12
CA VAL A 33 -17.00 5.78 -3.27
C VAL A 33 -15.60 6.40 -3.15
N VAL A 34 -14.55 5.61 -2.93
CA VAL A 34 -13.19 6.19 -2.78
C VAL A 34 -12.67 6.74 -4.10
N ILE A 35 -12.93 6.10 -5.24
CA ILE A 35 -12.56 6.56 -6.57
C ILE A 35 -13.25 7.89 -6.88
N ASP A 36 -14.55 7.97 -6.70
CA ASP A 36 -15.36 9.17 -6.99
C ASP A 36 -15.00 10.37 -6.10
N ASN A 37 -14.31 10.13 -4.97
CA ASN A 37 -13.93 11.16 -4.02
C ASN A 37 -12.44 11.47 -3.98
N GLY A 38 -11.68 11.05 -5.01
CA GLY A 38 -10.32 11.55 -5.26
C GLY A 38 -9.20 10.59 -4.89
N ALA A 39 -9.49 9.31 -4.64
CA ALA A 39 -8.46 8.28 -4.62
C ALA A 39 -7.88 8.09 -6.03
N HIS A 40 -6.56 7.95 -6.11
CA HIS A 40 -5.84 7.67 -7.36
C HIS A 40 -5.62 6.16 -7.55
N GLY A 41 -5.79 5.40 -6.47
CA GLY A 41 -5.64 3.96 -6.45
C GLY A 41 -6.49 3.28 -5.38
N VAL A 42 -6.66 1.98 -5.56
CA VAL A 42 -7.29 1.06 -4.60
C VAL A 42 -6.30 -0.04 -4.28
N THR A 43 -6.13 -0.35 -3.00
CA THR A 43 -5.24 -1.41 -2.52
C THR A 43 -6.02 -2.52 -1.83
N LEU A 44 -5.71 -3.77 -2.17
CA LEU A 44 -6.20 -4.97 -1.49
C LEU A 44 -5.03 -5.88 -1.08
N HIS A 45 -5.15 -6.49 0.11
CA HIS A 45 -4.25 -7.55 0.56
C HIS A 45 -5.03 -8.84 0.82
N PRO A 46 -5.25 -9.68 -0.20
CA PRO A 46 -5.91 -10.97 -0.03
C PRO A 46 -4.95 -11.96 0.64
N ARG A 47 -4.99 -12.02 1.97
CA ARG A 47 -4.17 -12.94 2.76
C ARG A 47 -4.63 -14.38 2.59
N ALA A 48 -3.71 -15.34 2.82
CA ALA A 48 -4.03 -16.78 2.74
C ALA A 48 -5.12 -17.22 3.74
N ASP A 49 -5.23 -16.52 4.88
CA ASP A 49 -6.27 -16.78 5.89
C ASP A 49 -7.62 -16.10 5.60
N ALA A 50 -7.74 -15.38 4.49
CA ALA A 50 -8.94 -14.69 4.01
C ALA A 50 -9.63 -13.82 5.07
N ARG A 51 -8.89 -13.31 6.09
CA ARG A 51 -9.47 -12.54 7.19
C ARG A 51 -10.10 -11.21 6.76
N HIS A 52 -9.67 -10.66 5.62
CA HIS A 52 -10.23 -9.44 5.03
C HIS A 52 -10.48 -9.64 3.54
N ALA A 53 -9.76 -8.98 2.61
CA ALA A 53 -9.95 -9.18 1.18
C ALA A 53 -9.66 -10.62 0.75
N THR A 54 -10.45 -11.14 -0.18
CA THR A 54 -10.36 -12.48 -0.77
C THR A 54 -9.86 -12.40 -2.22
N LEU A 55 -9.59 -13.56 -2.84
CA LEU A 55 -9.26 -13.62 -4.27
C LEU A 55 -10.45 -13.20 -5.14
N ASP A 56 -11.68 -13.50 -4.71
CA ASP A 56 -12.90 -13.09 -5.43
C ASP A 56 -13.09 -11.56 -5.38
N ASP A 57 -12.70 -10.91 -4.28
CA ASP A 57 -12.69 -9.45 -4.20
C ASP A 57 -11.72 -8.83 -5.22
N VAL A 58 -10.57 -9.45 -5.42
CA VAL A 58 -9.60 -9.01 -6.43
C VAL A 58 -10.22 -9.08 -7.83
N LEU A 59 -10.89 -10.19 -8.17
CA LEU A 59 -11.59 -10.34 -9.44
C LEU A 59 -12.67 -9.27 -9.63
N ALA A 60 -13.48 -9.05 -8.59
CA ALA A 60 -14.58 -8.09 -8.64
C ALA A 60 -14.10 -6.63 -8.79
N ILE A 61 -13.07 -6.22 -8.06
CA ILE A 61 -12.48 -4.87 -8.17
C ILE A 61 -11.82 -4.68 -9.55
N ALA A 62 -11.16 -5.70 -10.10
CA ALA A 62 -10.54 -5.61 -11.42
C ALA A 62 -11.54 -5.36 -12.56
N GLU A 63 -12.82 -5.66 -12.38
CA GLU A 63 -13.88 -5.41 -13.37
C GLU A 63 -14.48 -3.97 -13.28
N ILE A 64 -14.11 -3.17 -12.28
CA ILE A 64 -14.48 -1.76 -12.22
C ILE A 64 -13.89 -1.05 -13.47
N PRO A 65 -14.68 -0.32 -14.26
CA PRO A 65 -14.22 0.23 -15.54
C PRO A 65 -12.95 1.09 -15.44
N GLU A 66 -12.85 1.93 -14.43
CA GLU A 66 -11.71 2.82 -14.18
C GLU A 66 -10.45 2.05 -13.77
N VAL A 67 -10.60 0.94 -13.05
CA VAL A 67 -9.52 0.01 -12.70
C VAL A 67 -9.10 -0.78 -13.94
N LYS A 68 -10.05 -1.35 -14.67
CA LYS A 68 -9.82 -2.17 -15.86
C LYS A 68 -9.13 -1.39 -16.99
N SER A 69 -9.43 -0.11 -17.13
CA SER A 69 -8.79 0.79 -18.10
C SER A 69 -7.42 1.28 -17.68
N GLY A 70 -7.03 1.08 -16.41
CA GLY A 70 -5.80 1.63 -15.81
C GLY A 70 -5.88 3.12 -15.46
N ALA A 71 -7.07 3.73 -15.51
CA ALA A 71 -7.27 5.11 -15.07
C ALA A 71 -7.11 5.25 -13.54
N ILE A 72 -7.48 4.21 -12.81
CA ILE A 72 -7.26 4.06 -11.36
C ILE A 72 -6.25 2.94 -11.14
N GLU A 73 -5.26 3.20 -10.31
CA GLU A 73 -4.28 2.20 -9.93
C GLU A 73 -4.93 1.08 -9.10
N PHE A 74 -4.61 -0.16 -9.41
CA PHE A 74 -4.97 -1.31 -8.61
C PHE A 74 -3.71 -1.95 -8.06
N ASN A 75 -3.46 -1.76 -6.77
CA ASN A 75 -2.37 -2.38 -6.04
C ASN A 75 -2.86 -3.64 -5.32
N ILE A 76 -2.23 -4.78 -5.60
CA ILE A 76 -2.44 -6.02 -4.86
C ILE A 76 -1.23 -6.26 -3.97
N GLU A 77 -1.45 -6.31 -2.66
CA GLU A 77 -0.43 -6.65 -1.68
C GLU A 77 -0.45 -8.14 -1.35
N GLY A 78 0.69 -8.72 -1.05
CA GLY A 78 0.73 -10.05 -0.49
C GLY A 78 2.06 -10.76 -0.52
N ASP A 79 2.02 -11.99 -0.03
CA ASP A 79 3.12 -12.94 -0.09
C ASP A 79 3.31 -13.51 -1.51
N LEU A 80 4.40 -14.26 -1.70
CA LEU A 80 4.79 -14.81 -3.00
C LEU A 80 4.09 -16.14 -3.33
N ARG A 81 2.92 -16.43 -2.74
CA ARG A 81 2.21 -17.68 -3.07
C ARG A 81 1.75 -17.70 -4.53
N PRO A 82 1.93 -18.84 -5.23
CA PRO A 82 1.73 -18.92 -6.68
C PRO A 82 0.32 -18.56 -7.16
N GLU A 83 -0.70 -18.83 -6.38
CA GLU A 83 -2.09 -18.52 -6.74
C GLU A 83 -2.33 -17.01 -6.80
N LEU A 84 -1.81 -16.25 -5.80
CA LEU A 84 -1.94 -14.80 -5.76
C LEU A 84 -1.15 -14.13 -6.88
N LEU A 85 0.08 -14.59 -7.13
CA LEU A 85 0.90 -14.06 -8.22
C LEU A 85 0.24 -14.28 -9.59
N ARG A 86 -0.31 -15.50 -9.82
CA ARG A 86 -1.05 -15.78 -11.06
C ARG A 86 -2.29 -14.90 -11.21
N LEU A 87 -3.06 -14.72 -10.13
CA LEU A 87 -4.25 -13.88 -10.14
C LEU A 87 -3.87 -12.42 -10.44
N ALA A 88 -2.94 -11.84 -9.70
CA ALA A 88 -2.50 -10.46 -9.88
C ALA A 88 -2.03 -10.18 -11.32
N LYS A 89 -1.31 -11.13 -11.92
CA LYS A 89 -0.89 -11.06 -13.32
C LYS A 89 -2.08 -11.18 -14.29
N ALA A 90 -3.02 -12.09 -14.02
CA ALA A 90 -4.19 -12.33 -14.89
C ALA A 90 -5.12 -11.11 -14.95
N VAL A 91 -5.36 -10.46 -13.81
CA VAL A 91 -6.18 -9.22 -13.73
C VAL A 91 -5.41 -7.99 -14.19
N LYS A 92 -4.12 -8.13 -14.52
CA LYS A 92 -3.23 -7.02 -14.91
C LYS A 92 -3.23 -5.90 -13.87
N ALA A 93 -3.10 -6.28 -12.59
CA ALA A 93 -2.96 -5.30 -11.52
C ALA A 93 -1.89 -4.27 -11.90
N THR A 94 -2.14 -3.00 -11.67
CA THR A 94 -1.19 -1.93 -12.00
C THR A 94 0.10 -2.08 -11.21
N GLN A 95 -0.03 -2.58 -9.97
CA GLN A 95 1.07 -2.82 -9.05
C GLN A 95 0.85 -4.10 -8.24
N PHE A 96 1.94 -4.79 -7.95
CA PHE A 96 1.99 -5.87 -6.96
C PHE A 96 3.01 -5.49 -5.88
N THR A 97 2.54 -5.34 -4.64
CA THR A 97 3.42 -5.04 -3.50
C THR A 97 3.71 -6.32 -2.71
N VAL A 98 4.97 -6.73 -2.74
CA VAL A 98 5.45 -7.90 -1.99
C VAL A 98 5.52 -7.56 -0.50
N VAL A 99 4.75 -8.28 0.30
CA VAL A 99 4.70 -8.10 1.76
C VAL A 99 5.16 -9.38 2.45
N PRO A 100 6.18 -9.33 3.31
CA PRO A 100 6.54 -10.49 4.12
C PRO A 100 5.43 -10.76 5.14
N VAL A 101 4.83 -11.93 5.07
CA VAL A 101 3.74 -12.34 5.96
C VAL A 101 4.29 -13.27 7.03
N THR A 102 4.12 -12.91 8.29
CA THR A 102 4.43 -13.77 9.43
C THR A 102 3.14 -14.42 9.92
N PRO A 103 3.08 -15.75 10.06
CA PRO A 103 1.91 -16.44 10.59
C PRO A 103 1.50 -15.88 11.96
N GLY A 104 0.20 -15.57 12.14
CA GLY A 104 -0.34 -15.06 13.40
C GLY A 104 -0.26 -13.54 13.60
N GLU A 105 0.47 -12.80 12.80
CA GLU A 105 0.48 -11.33 12.87
C GLU A 105 -0.86 -10.74 12.40
N LEU A 106 -1.37 -9.76 13.15
CA LEU A 106 -2.59 -9.01 12.76
C LEU A 106 -2.37 -8.11 11.56
N THR A 107 -1.17 -7.53 11.46
CA THR A 107 -0.71 -6.69 10.35
C THR A 107 0.80 -6.84 10.20
N SER A 108 1.32 -6.63 9.00
CA SER A 108 2.76 -6.70 8.77
C SER A 108 3.46 -5.51 9.43
N ARG A 109 4.46 -5.79 10.27
CA ARG A 109 5.21 -4.78 11.03
C ARG A 109 6.69 -4.73 10.64
N ARG A 110 7.09 -5.48 9.63
CA ARG A 110 8.45 -5.50 9.12
C ARG A 110 8.46 -5.50 7.59
N GLY A 111 9.47 -4.88 7.03
CA GLY A 111 9.75 -4.96 5.61
C GLY A 111 10.51 -6.23 5.21
N TRP A 112 10.76 -6.37 3.90
CA TRP A 112 11.59 -7.44 3.31
C TRP A 112 13.03 -7.32 3.76
N ARG A 113 13.66 -8.44 4.10
CA ARG A 113 15.01 -8.50 4.68
C ARG A 113 15.87 -9.56 4.00
N ALA A 114 17.16 -9.57 4.31
CA ALA A 114 18.15 -10.48 3.71
C ALA A 114 17.86 -11.98 3.94
N TYR A 115 17.12 -12.35 4.98
CA TYR A 115 16.73 -13.73 5.25
C TYR A 115 15.43 -14.15 4.56
N ASP A 116 14.68 -13.23 3.96
CA ASP A 116 13.54 -13.56 3.11
C ASP A 116 14.04 -14.10 1.76
N ASP A 117 13.21 -14.82 1.02
CA ASP A 117 13.62 -15.48 -0.22
C ASP A 117 13.90 -14.49 -1.36
N GLN A 118 15.15 -14.08 -1.49
CA GLN A 118 15.61 -13.15 -2.52
C GLN A 118 15.42 -13.71 -3.94
N ASN A 119 15.58 -15.01 -4.13
CA ASN A 119 15.41 -15.64 -5.44
C ASN A 119 13.92 -15.59 -5.87
N ALA A 120 13.00 -15.87 -4.94
CA ALA A 120 11.57 -15.75 -5.21
C ALA A 120 11.17 -14.30 -5.54
N LEU A 121 11.77 -13.30 -4.88
CA LEU A 121 11.55 -11.89 -5.22
C LEU A 121 12.02 -11.56 -6.63
N VAL A 122 13.24 -11.96 -7.02
CA VAL A 122 13.78 -11.76 -8.37
C VAL A 122 12.90 -12.45 -9.43
N GLN A 123 12.45 -13.69 -9.17
CA GLN A 123 11.54 -14.40 -10.06
C GLN A 123 10.18 -13.69 -10.20
N THR A 124 9.67 -13.13 -9.10
CA THR A 124 8.44 -12.34 -9.11
C THR A 124 8.59 -11.08 -9.96
N VAL A 125 9.69 -10.34 -9.80
CA VAL A 125 10.00 -9.19 -10.66
C VAL A 125 10.02 -9.60 -12.13
N ALA A 126 10.69 -10.70 -12.47
CA ALA A 126 10.73 -11.21 -13.84
C ALA A 126 9.34 -11.61 -14.36
N MET A 127 8.50 -12.22 -13.52
CA MET A 127 7.12 -12.61 -13.87
C MET A 127 6.23 -11.43 -14.24
N PHE A 128 6.37 -10.29 -13.53
CA PHE A 128 5.52 -9.11 -13.72
C PHE A 128 6.08 -8.10 -14.73
N ARG A 129 7.30 -8.33 -15.25
CA ARG A 129 7.93 -7.41 -16.20
C ARG A 129 7.03 -7.14 -17.41
N GLY A 130 6.75 -5.85 -17.67
CA GLY A 130 5.87 -5.42 -18.75
C GLY A 130 4.37 -5.62 -18.50
N VAL A 131 3.97 -6.09 -17.31
CA VAL A 131 2.57 -6.26 -16.92
C VAL A 131 2.20 -5.34 -15.77
N SER A 132 2.95 -5.41 -14.67
CA SER A 132 2.68 -4.65 -13.44
C SER A 132 3.99 -4.12 -12.87
N ARG A 133 3.95 -3.02 -12.15
CA ARG A 133 5.05 -2.63 -11.27
C ARG A 133 5.16 -3.62 -10.11
N VAL A 134 6.38 -3.90 -9.69
CA VAL A 134 6.63 -4.64 -8.46
C VAL A 134 7.17 -3.67 -7.42
N SER A 135 6.41 -3.50 -6.34
CA SER A 135 6.82 -2.82 -5.13
C SER A 135 7.18 -3.85 -4.06
N VAL A 136 8.00 -3.47 -3.10
CA VAL A 136 8.29 -4.31 -1.93
C VAL A 136 8.12 -3.51 -0.65
N PHE A 137 7.41 -4.09 0.31
CA PHE A 137 7.27 -3.53 1.65
C PHE A 137 8.62 -3.57 2.34
N CYS A 138 9.16 -2.41 2.73
CA CYS A 138 10.57 -2.21 3.05
C CYS A 138 10.74 -1.45 4.36
N ASP A 139 11.69 -1.90 5.18
CA ASP A 139 12.14 -1.11 6.33
C ASP A 139 12.93 0.11 5.83
N ALA A 140 12.87 1.24 6.56
CA ALA A 140 13.63 2.45 6.26
C ALA A 140 15.11 2.30 6.66
N ALA A 141 15.76 1.27 6.11
CA ALA A 141 17.15 0.90 6.37
C ALA A 141 17.93 0.75 5.06
N GLU A 142 19.17 1.23 5.03
CA GLU A 142 20.02 1.18 3.83
C GLU A 142 20.12 -0.24 3.25
N ALA A 143 20.34 -1.25 4.10
CA ALA A 143 20.46 -2.63 3.65
C ALA A 143 19.20 -3.13 2.93
N SER A 144 18.00 -2.83 3.46
CA SER A 144 16.73 -3.23 2.87
C SER A 144 16.49 -2.54 1.52
N VAL A 145 16.80 -1.24 1.42
CA VAL A 145 16.68 -0.49 0.17
C VAL A 145 17.61 -1.04 -0.92
N ARG A 146 18.88 -1.32 -0.56
CA ARG A 146 19.86 -1.89 -1.51
C ARG A 146 19.48 -3.30 -1.96
N LEU A 147 18.97 -4.14 -1.07
CA LEU A 147 18.47 -5.48 -1.43
C LEU A 147 17.29 -5.38 -2.41
N SER A 148 16.35 -4.48 -2.15
CA SER A 148 15.20 -4.23 -3.05
C SER A 148 15.66 -3.78 -4.44
N ALA A 149 16.59 -2.83 -4.50
CA ALA A 149 17.16 -2.36 -5.77
C ALA A 149 17.91 -3.48 -6.52
N ALA A 150 18.69 -4.30 -5.81
CA ALA A 150 19.41 -5.43 -6.41
C ALA A 150 18.46 -6.52 -6.96
N ALA A 151 17.28 -6.69 -6.37
CA ALA A 151 16.25 -7.59 -6.89
C ALA A 151 15.55 -7.04 -8.14
N GLY A 152 15.75 -5.76 -8.49
CA GLY A 152 15.21 -5.12 -9.68
C GLY A 152 13.73 -4.71 -9.54
N VAL A 153 13.24 -4.46 -8.32
CA VAL A 153 11.88 -3.95 -8.10
C VAL A 153 11.74 -2.52 -8.64
N ASP A 154 10.52 -2.09 -8.91
CA ASP A 154 10.23 -0.74 -9.43
C ASP A 154 10.05 0.29 -8.32
N ALA A 155 9.64 -0.17 -7.12
CA ALA A 155 9.32 0.69 -6.00
C ALA A 155 9.64 0.00 -4.65
N VAL A 156 9.80 0.83 -3.62
CA VAL A 156 9.78 0.40 -2.22
C VAL A 156 8.64 1.10 -1.51
N GLU A 157 7.91 0.37 -0.65
CA GLU A 157 6.91 0.94 0.24
C GLU A 157 7.45 0.93 1.66
N PHE A 158 7.74 2.10 2.21
CA PHE A 158 8.27 2.20 3.57
C PHE A 158 7.20 2.03 4.62
N TYR A 159 7.49 1.18 5.61
CA TYR A 159 6.71 1.08 6.83
C TYR A 159 6.79 2.36 7.65
N THR A 160 5.66 3.00 7.90
CA THR A 160 5.58 4.28 8.63
C THR A 160 5.00 4.16 10.05
N GLY A 161 4.66 2.95 10.49
CA GLY A 161 4.00 2.74 11.79
C GLY A 161 4.82 3.23 12.99
N ASP A 162 6.15 3.03 13.00
CA ASP A 162 7.02 3.50 14.08
C ASP A 162 7.05 5.03 14.16
N TYR A 163 7.09 5.70 13.00
CA TYR A 163 6.96 7.16 12.91
C TYR A 163 5.59 7.63 13.41
N ALA A 164 4.52 6.99 12.96
CA ALA A 164 3.16 7.35 13.32
C ALA A 164 2.91 7.20 14.84
N LEU A 165 3.38 6.10 15.43
CA LEU A 165 3.26 5.84 16.86
C LEU A 165 4.03 6.86 17.71
N ALA A 166 5.21 7.30 17.25
CA ALA A 166 6.06 8.24 17.95
C ALA A 166 5.83 9.70 17.52
N PHE A 167 4.83 9.98 16.69
CA PHE A 167 4.57 11.32 16.16
C PHE A 167 4.44 12.38 17.26
N GLY A 168 5.03 13.54 17.02
CA GLY A 168 5.06 14.65 18.00
C GLY A 168 6.10 14.49 19.12
N THR A 169 6.97 13.50 19.05
CA THR A 169 8.08 13.29 20.00
C THR A 169 9.44 13.36 19.29
N PRO A 170 10.56 13.59 20.03
CA PRO A 170 11.91 13.53 19.45
C PRO A 170 12.19 12.20 18.73
N ARG A 171 11.63 11.10 19.21
CA ARG A 171 11.76 9.78 18.56
C ARG A 171 11.05 9.71 17.22
N GLY A 172 9.89 10.37 17.10
CA GLY A 172 9.17 10.52 15.83
C GLY A 172 9.99 11.29 14.80
N ASP A 173 10.69 12.34 15.22
CA ASP A 173 11.60 13.12 14.34
C ASP A 173 12.80 12.27 13.86
N GLU A 174 13.33 11.39 14.70
CA GLU A 174 14.39 10.44 14.33
C GLU A 174 13.88 9.45 13.27
N PHE A 175 12.69 8.85 13.45
CA PHE A 175 12.09 7.95 12.46
C PHE A 175 11.81 8.66 11.15
N LEU A 176 11.32 9.91 11.20
CA LEU A 176 11.08 10.71 9.99
C LEU A 176 12.40 11.01 9.25
N ALA A 177 13.48 11.28 9.97
CA ALA A 177 14.80 11.48 9.37
C ALA A 177 15.33 10.18 8.73
N GLN A 178 15.10 9.01 9.35
CA GLN A 178 15.45 7.72 8.75
C GLN A 178 14.66 7.44 7.46
N LEU A 179 13.35 7.71 7.46
CA LEU A 179 12.50 7.60 6.28
C LEU A 179 12.99 8.52 5.15
N GLU A 180 13.34 9.76 5.47
CA GLU A 180 13.88 10.72 4.48
C GLU A 180 15.20 10.23 3.88
N ALA A 181 16.13 9.75 4.71
CA ALA A 181 17.41 9.22 4.24
C ALA A 181 17.23 7.98 3.35
N ALA A 182 16.35 7.04 3.77
CA ALA A 182 16.03 5.85 2.99
C ALA A 182 15.35 6.20 1.66
N ALA A 183 14.44 7.18 1.64
CA ALA A 183 13.77 7.65 0.44
C ALA A 183 14.76 8.28 -0.56
N ASN A 184 15.71 9.08 -0.07
CA ASN A 184 16.76 9.67 -0.91
C ASN A 184 17.66 8.59 -1.51
N LEU A 185 18.04 7.57 -0.74
CA LEU A 185 18.79 6.43 -1.23
C LEU A 185 18.00 5.65 -2.30
N ALA A 186 16.72 5.35 -2.02
CA ALA A 186 15.86 4.63 -2.97
C ALA A 186 15.81 5.35 -4.33
N ARG A 187 15.58 6.66 -4.33
CA ARG A 187 15.58 7.47 -5.56
C ARG A 187 16.94 7.48 -6.27
N SER A 188 18.05 7.54 -5.53
CA SER A 188 19.39 7.49 -6.13
C SER A 188 19.68 6.15 -6.82
N LEU A 189 18.98 5.10 -6.43
CA LEU A 189 19.02 3.77 -7.02
C LEU A 189 17.94 3.55 -8.12
N GLY A 190 17.19 4.59 -8.47
CA GLY A 190 16.15 4.55 -9.51
C GLY A 190 14.82 3.98 -9.07
N LEU A 191 14.59 3.78 -7.76
CA LEU A 191 13.34 3.27 -7.22
C LEU A 191 12.33 4.39 -6.98
N ARG A 192 11.05 4.11 -7.22
CA ARG A 192 9.94 4.92 -6.69
C ARG A 192 9.82 4.70 -5.18
N VAL A 193 9.30 5.71 -4.51
CA VAL A 193 9.12 5.71 -3.06
C VAL A 193 7.64 5.75 -2.72
N HIS A 194 7.13 4.69 -2.12
CA HIS A 194 5.80 4.64 -1.54
C HIS A 194 5.92 4.61 -0.01
N ALA A 195 4.83 4.92 0.68
CA ALA A 195 4.78 4.87 2.14
C ALA A 195 3.38 4.49 2.62
N GLY A 196 3.32 3.75 3.71
CA GLY A 196 2.06 3.28 4.28
C GLY A 196 2.20 2.82 5.72
N HIS A 197 1.08 2.57 6.36
CA HIS A 197 0.83 2.24 7.74
C HIS A 197 0.67 3.43 8.71
N ASP A 198 -0.50 3.46 9.34
CA ASP A 198 -0.88 4.33 10.46
C ASP A 198 -0.73 5.85 10.18
N LEU A 199 -0.76 6.21 8.89
CA LEU A 199 -0.75 7.60 8.46
C LEU A 199 -2.12 8.24 8.67
N THR A 200 -2.11 9.42 9.29
CA THR A 200 -3.29 10.25 9.60
C THR A 200 -3.12 11.65 9.03
N GLN A 201 -4.20 12.44 8.98
CA GLN A 201 -4.13 13.83 8.54
C GLN A 201 -3.15 14.68 9.36
N GLU A 202 -2.88 14.30 10.62
CA GLU A 202 -1.95 15.01 11.50
C GLU A 202 -0.48 14.73 11.18
N ASN A 203 -0.14 13.44 10.91
CA ASN A 203 1.26 13.04 10.69
C ASN A 203 1.68 13.06 9.21
N LEU A 204 0.73 13.21 8.27
CA LEU A 204 1.02 13.30 6.83
C LEU A 204 1.84 14.54 6.42
N PRO A 205 1.55 15.79 6.87
CA PRO A 205 2.22 16.96 6.33
C PRO A 205 3.75 16.96 6.49
N PRO A 206 4.34 16.60 7.66
CA PRO A 206 5.79 16.50 7.79
C PRO A 206 6.39 15.39 6.90
N LEU A 207 5.70 14.25 6.76
CA LEU A 207 6.13 13.15 5.91
C LEU A 207 6.14 13.56 4.43
N LEU A 208 5.06 14.18 3.96
CA LEU A 208 4.96 14.69 2.59
C LEU A 208 6.08 15.68 2.27
N LYS A 209 6.37 16.60 3.19
CA LYS A 209 7.42 17.61 3.01
C LYS A 209 8.82 17.02 2.95
N ARG A 210 9.14 16.02 3.78
CA ARG A 210 10.50 15.48 3.92
C ARG A 210 10.74 14.26 3.06
N VAL A 211 9.83 13.28 3.12
CA VAL A 211 9.97 12.00 2.40
C VAL A 211 9.54 12.12 0.95
N ARG A 212 8.50 12.91 0.66
CA ARG A 212 7.94 13.14 -0.69
C ARG A 212 7.63 11.84 -1.42
N PRO A 213 6.80 10.97 -0.86
CA PRO A 213 6.48 9.71 -1.51
C PRO A 213 5.78 9.93 -2.85
N ASP A 214 6.00 9.04 -3.79
CA ASP A 214 5.28 9.01 -5.07
C ASP A 214 3.85 8.52 -4.85
N GLU A 215 3.64 7.66 -3.84
CA GLU A 215 2.35 7.08 -3.49
C GLU A 215 2.23 6.86 -1.98
N LEU A 216 1.01 7.03 -1.48
CA LEU A 216 0.61 6.70 -0.11
C LEU A 216 -0.47 5.62 -0.14
N SER A 217 -0.27 4.51 0.60
CA SER A 217 -1.27 3.47 0.84
C SER A 217 -1.86 3.65 2.24
N ILE A 218 -3.10 4.14 2.33
CA ILE A 218 -3.75 4.46 3.62
C ILE A 218 -5.06 3.70 3.75
N GLY A 219 -5.19 2.92 4.83
CA GLY A 219 -6.39 2.13 5.09
C GLY A 219 -7.01 2.42 6.45
N HIS A 220 -6.33 2.01 7.53
CA HIS A 220 -6.91 2.01 8.87
C HIS A 220 -7.47 3.37 9.29
N ALA A 221 -6.72 4.43 9.15
CA ALA A 221 -7.13 5.77 9.56
C ALA A 221 -8.34 6.26 8.74
N ILE A 222 -8.31 6.12 7.41
CA ILE A 222 -9.45 6.51 6.55
C ILE A 222 -10.72 5.78 6.97
N ILE A 223 -10.66 4.46 7.14
CA ILE A 223 -11.86 3.68 7.47
C ILE A 223 -12.33 3.96 8.91
N SER A 224 -11.44 4.13 9.87
CA SER A 224 -11.79 4.46 11.25
C SER A 224 -12.46 5.83 11.37
N GLU A 225 -11.93 6.86 10.72
CA GLU A 225 -12.54 8.19 10.69
C GLU A 225 -13.90 8.17 9.96
N SER A 226 -14.04 7.31 8.95
CA SER A 226 -15.26 7.17 8.15
C SER A 226 -16.46 6.67 8.95
N VAL A 227 -16.23 5.97 10.06
CA VAL A 227 -17.31 5.56 10.99
C VAL A 227 -18.08 6.75 11.54
N PHE A 228 -17.41 7.90 11.71
CA PHE A 228 -18.02 9.10 12.30
C PHE A 228 -18.37 10.16 11.26
N LYS A 229 -17.64 10.22 10.11
CA LYS A 229 -17.78 11.29 9.14
C LYS A 229 -18.38 10.82 7.79
N GLY A 230 -18.38 9.52 7.54
CA GLY A 230 -18.69 8.93 6.23
C GLY A 230 -17.49 8.87 5.29
N LEU A 231 -17.41 7.77 4.51
CA LEU A 231 -16.25 7.42 3.68
C LEU A 231 -15.92 8.50 2.63
N ALA A 232 -16.92 9.00 1.93
CA ALA A 232 -16.76 10.00 0.88
C ALA A 232 -16.10 11.30 1.41
N GLN A 233 -16.51 11.77 2.58
CA GLN A 233 -15.95 12.98 3.18
C GLN A 233 -14.50 12.76 3.57
N VAL A 234 -14.19 11.65 4.27
CA VAL A 234 -12.83 11.38 4.75
C VAL A 234 -11.86 11.22 3.60
N VAL A 235 -12.26 10.51 2.53
CA VAL A 235 -11.39 10.37 1.34
C VAL A 235 -11.07 11.73 0.71
N ARG A 236 -12.06 12.63 0.59
CA ARG A 236 -11.79 14.00 0.09
C ARG A 236 -10.83 14.77 1.00
N GLU A 237 -10.94 14.64 2.32
CA GLU A 237 -10.04 15.27 3.29
C GLU A 237 -8.60 14.77 3.12
N TYR A 238 -8.39 13.46 3.00
CA TYR A 238 -7.07 12.87 2.73
C TYR A 238 -6.52 13.23 1.36
N ALA A 239 -7.34 13.19 0.32
CA ALA A 239 -6.95 13.61 -1.03
C ALA A 239 -6.52 15.09 -1.07
N ALA A 240 -7.21 15.95 -0.33
CA ALA A 240 -6.84 17.37 -0.18
C ALA A 240 -5.52 17.52 0.59
N CYS A 241 -5.31 16.75 1.67
CA CYS A 241 -4.06 16.76 2.43
C CYS A 241 -2.86 16.36 1.55
N VAL A 242 -3.00 15.28 0.78
CA VAL A 242 -1.97 14.79 -0.16
C VAL A 242 -1.71 15.80 -1.29
N LYS A 243 -2.73 16.53 -1.71
CA LYS A 243 -2.60 17.55 -2.77
C LYS A 243 -1.79 18.77 -2.32
N ASN A 244 -1.92 19.15 -1.06
CA ASN A 244 -1.40 20.40 -0.51
C ASN A 244 -0.05 20.25 0.20
N GLY A 245 0.44 19.02 0.40
CA GLY A 245 1.75 18.72 0.98
C GLY A 245 2.79 18.52 -0.09
#